data_b016d41e1b0f340acec09dad58f1fa4a
#
_entry.id   b016d41e1b0f340acec09dad58f1fa4a
#
_cell.length_a   1.000
_cell.length_b   1.000
_cell.length_c   1.000
_cell.angle_alpha   90.00
_cell.angle_beta   90.00
_cell.angle_gamma   90.00
#
_symmetry.space_group_name_H-M   'P 1'
#
loop_
_entity.id
_entity.type
_entity.pdbx_description
1 polymer ?
#
loop_
_entity_poly.entity_id
_entity_poly.type
_entity_poly.pdbx_seq_one_letter_code
_entity_poly.pdbx_strand_id
1 'polypeptide(L)'
;MQEEEKQDNDKDEDDDTLFSRIHLLDNPIIQSFQLNYAFYLVLIACVVLIAHNSHTSFIWAIITIIFISAAGYFSHYISHKINALELFQQINKKQQYVSNKYASSGIELFCKMIDFHDQTHHDTDINKNWDNILIEFAMNFYVQGGAFILIIWLARQLNIYVITLWGLMYATIHNINYVLYPPATHILHHVDKSTNYGIDIWDIIFNTKYDGDFSADKIENINHYAINTAIITVAILLVMNVKISINIGF
;
A
#
# COMPACT_ATOMS: atom_id res chain seq x y z
N MET A 1 49.40 56.03 -16.58
CA MET A 1 49.07 54.77 -17.26
C MET A 1 48.57 53.86 -16.16
N GLN A 2 47.28 53.92 -15.88
CA GLN A 2 46.57 53.09 -14.92
C GLN A 2 45.65 52.20 -15.74
N GLU A 3 45.91 50.90 -15.73
CA GLU A 3 45.01 49.89 -16.27
C GLU A 3 43.93 49.61 -15.24
N GLU A 4 42.67 49.80 -15.63
CA GLU A 4 41.49 49.43 -14.87
C GLU A 4 41.28 47.93 -14.97
N GLU A 5 41.36 47.25 -13.85
CA GLU A 5 40.83 45.88 -13.67
C GLU A 5 39.31 45.93 -13.76
N LYS A 6 38.76 45.41 -14.83
CA LYS A 6 37.36 45.11 -14.98
C LYS A 6 37.15 43.72 -14.40
N GLN A 7 36.69 43.70 -13.15
CA GLN A 7 36.32 42.48 -12.44
C GLN A 7 34.96 41.95 -12.93
N ASP A 8 34.99 40.75 -13.46
CA ASP A 8 33.92 39.94 -13.93
C ASP A 8 32.92 39.61 -12.78
N ASN A 9 31.74 40.25 -12.79
CA ASN A 9 30.67 40.02 -11.80
C ASN A 9 29.52 39.13 -12.33
N ASP A 10 29.75 38.36 -13.42
CA ASP A 10 28.67 37.62 -14.06
C ASP A 10 28.64 36.10 -13.73
N LYS A 11 29.24 35.66 -12.61
CA LYS A 11 29.30 34.21 -12.29
C LYS A 11 28.45 33.74 -11.13
N ASP A 12 27.81 34.61 -10.35
CA ASP A 12 27.15 34.21 -9.11
C ASP A 12 25.65 33.90 -9.25
N GLU A 13 24.98 34.31 -10.37
CA GLU A 13 23.54 34.05 -10.52
C GLU A 13 23.19 32.62 -11.03
N ASP A 14 24.11 31.94 -11.72
CA ASP A 14 23.86 30.58 -12.23
C ASP A 14 24.08 29.47 -11.20
N ASP A 15 24.87 29.74 -10.16
CA ASP A 15 25.23 28.72 -9.14
C ASP A 15 24.08 28.49 -8.15
N ASP A 16 23.33 29.53 -7.76
CA ASP A 16 22.20 29.43 -6.83
C ASP A 16 21.02 28.66 -7.46
N THR A 17 20.81 28.76 -8.76
CA THR A 17 19.78 28.00 -9.47
C THR A 17 20.16 26.54 -9.66
N LEU A 18 21.43 26.24 -9.86
CA LEU A 18 21.94 24.88 -9.95
C LEU A 18 21.92 24.18 -8.59
N PHE A 19 22.32 24.87 -7.51
CA PHE A 19 22.24 24.37 -6.13
C PHE A 19 20.80 24.10 -5.70
N SER A 20 19.86 25.00 -6.02
CA SER A 20 18.44 24.80 -5.72
C SER A 20 17.85 23.62 -6.51
N ARG A 21 18.30 23.39 -7.75
CA ARG A 21 17.89 22.21 -8.54
C ARG A 21 18.47 20.91 -8.00
N ILE A 22 19.72 20.92 -7.53
CA ILE A 22 20.35 19.74 -6.91
C ILE A 22 19.62 19.38 -5.61
N HIS A 23 19.32 20.35 -4.74
CA HIS A 23 18.55 20.11 -3.50
C HIS A 23 17.12 19.59 -3.76
N LEU A 24 16.48 19.99 -4.87
CA LEU A 24 15.17 19.46 -5.24
C LEU A 24 15.27 18.00 -5.70
N LEU A 25 16.36 17.64 -6.39
CA LEU A 25 16.61 16.27 -6.85
C LEU A 25 16.97 15.33 -5.68
N ASP A 26 17.50 15.87 -4.60
CA ASP A 26 17.83 15.11 -3.38
C ASP A 26 16.60 14.89 -2.46
N ASN A 27 15.43 15.45 -2.81
CA ASN A 27 14.22 15.21 -2.04
C ASN A 27 13.74 13.75 -2.24
N PRO A 28 13.68 12.94 -1.17
CA PRO A 28 13.36 11.52 -1.27
C PRO A 28 11.97 11.24 -1.84
N ILE A 29 11.01 12.14 -1.62
CA ILE A 29 9.67 12.00 -2.19
C ILE A 29 9.73 12.17 -3.73
N ILE A 30 10.49 13.16 -4.21
CA ILE A 30 10.67 13.38 -5.65
C ILE A 30 11.40 12.20 -6.28
N GLN A 31 12.44 11.69 -5.62
CA GLN A 31 13.16 10.50 -6.08
C GLN A 31 12.24 9.28 -6.15
N SER A 32 11.38 9.06 -5.14
CA SER A 32 10.40 7.98 -5.16
C SER A 32 9.46 8.09 -6.36
N PHE A 33 8.93 9.29 -6.66
CA PHE A 33 8.10 9.50 -7.84
C PHE A 33 8.87 9.27 -9.15
N GLN A 34 10.12 9.70 -9.23
CA GLN A 34 10.95 9.50 -10.43
C GLN A 34 11.28 8.02 -10.66
N LEU A 35 11.62 7.29 -9.61
CA LEU A 35 11.93 5.86 -9.69
C LEU A 35 10.69 5.02 -10.02
N ASN A 36 9.53 5.43 -9.51
CA ASN A 36 8.29 4.67 -9.57
C ASN A 36 7.24 5.28 -10.51
N TYR A 37 7.64 6.22 -11.38
CA TYR A 37 6.71 6.98 -12.21
C TYR A 37 5.78 6.09 -13.06
N ALA A 38 6.29 4.99 -13.60
CA ALA A 38 5.50 4.09 -14.43
C ALA A 38 4.39 3.41 -13.63
N PHE A 39 4.68 2.98 -12.40
CA PHE A 39 3.66 2.44 -11.49
C PHE A 39 2.60 3.49 -11.15
N TYR A 40 3.01 4.69 -10.76
CA TYR A 40 2.04 5.76 -10.40
C TYR A 40 1.18 6.17 -11.59
N LEU A 41 1.74 6.25 -12.80
CA LEU A 41 0.98 6.54 -14.01
C LEU A 41 -0.07 5.46 -14.31
N VAL A 42 0.32 4.18 -14.22
CA VAL A 42 -0.61 3.06 -14.40
C VAL A 42 -1.69 3.07 -13.31
N LEU A 43 -1.31 3.27 -12.05
CA LEU A 43 -2.26 3.34 -10.93
C LEU A 43 -3.30 4.45 -11.13
N ILE A 44 -2.85 5.66 -11.48
CA ILE A 44 -3.75 6.79 -11.76
C ILE A 44 -4.66 6.48 -12.94
N ALA A 45 -4.14 5.93 -14.04
CA ALA A 45 -4.94 5.55 -15.20
C ALA A 45 -6.01 4.52 -14.84
N CYS A 46 -5.65 3.51 -14.03
CA CYS A 46 -6.58 2.49 -13.53
C CYS A 46 -7.67 3.09 -12.64
N VAL A 47 -7.31 4.00 -11.72
CA VAL A 47 -8.26 4.70 -10.86
C VAL A 47 -9.23 5.56 -11.68
N VAL A 48 -8.74 6.26 -12.73
CA VAL A 48 -9.57 7.03 -13.67
C VAL A 48 -10.57 6.13 -14.40
N LEU A 49 -10.11 5.00 -14.94
CA LEU A 49 -10.96 4.03 -15.64
C LEU A 49 -12.04 3.45 -14.72
N ILE A 50 -11.70 3.10 -13.49
CA ILE A 50 -12.65 2.62 -12.48
C ILE A 50 -13.66 3.72 -12.13
N ALA A 51 -13.20 4.95 -11.88
CA ALA A 51 -14.07 6.08 -11.56
C ALA A 51 -15.08 6.35 -12.68
N HIS A 52 -14.62 6.35 -13.94
CA HIS A 52 -15.46 6.53 -15.11
C HIS A 52 -16.54 5.44 -15.20
N ASN A 53 -16.17 4.17 -15.07
CA ASN A 53 -17.11 3.04 -15.19
C ASN A 53 -18.03 2.87 -13.98
N SER A 54 -17.62 3.34 -12.79
CA SER A 54 -18.46 3.30 -11.58
C SER A 54 -19.33 4.54 -11.41
N HIS A 55 -19.28 5.49 -12.36
CA HIS A 55 -19.95 6.79 -12.26
C HIS A 55 -19.62 7.56 -10.97
N THR A 56 -18.44 7.33 -10.42
CA THR A 56 -17.94 8.03 -9.23
C THR A 56 -17.12 9.24 -9.66
N SER A 57 -17.21 10.32 -8.88
CA SER A 57 -16.35 11.49 -9.10
C SER A 57 -14.88 11.08 -9.06
N PHE A 58 -14.10 11.55 -10.02
CA PHE A 58 -12.65 11.36 -10.08
C PHE A 58 -11.95 11.82 -8.79
N ILE A 59 -12.39 12.96 -8.23
CA ILE A 59 -11.84 13.49 -6.98
C ILE A 59 -12.03 12.48 -5.84
N TRP A 60 -13.23 11.90 -5.72
CA TRP A 60 -13.49 10.88 -4.69
C TRP A 60 -12.71 9.60 -4.93
N ALA A 61 -12.46 9.21 -6.18
CA ALA A 61 -11.62 8.05 -6.48
C ALA A 61 -10.15 8.30 -6.10
N ILE A 62 -9.62 9.50 -6.32
CA ILE A 62 -8.27 9.90 -5.87
C ILE A 62 -8.20 9.95 -4.34
N ILE A 63 -9.18 10.55 -3.68
CA ILE A 63 -9.24 10.55 -2.22
C ILE A 63 -9.28 9.10 -1.68
N THR A 64 -10.03 8.23 -2.36
CA THR A 64 -10.12 6.81 -1.98
C THR A 64 -8.77 6.12 -2.06
N ILE A 65 -8.01 6.27 -3.14
CA ILE A 65 -6.72 5.57 -3.28
C ILE A 65 -5.69 6.09 -2.27
N ILE A 66 -5.65 7.40 -2.02
CA ILE A 66 -4.78 7.97 -1.00
C ILE A 66 -5.15 7.45 0.38
N PHE A 67 -6.45 7.48 0.72
CA PHE A 67 -6.94 7.00 2.01
C PHE A 67 -6.63 5.52 2.21
N ILE A 68 -6.98 4.66 1.24
CA ILE A 68 -6.82 3.21 1.42
C ILE A 68 -5.35 2.78 1.44
N SER A 69 -4.49 3.45 0.66
CA SER A 69 -3.05 3.17 0.70
C SER A 69 -2.41 3.57 2.03
N ALA A 70 -2.81 4.70 2.60
CA ALA A 70 -2.39 5.10 3.94
C ALA A 70 -2.93 4.16 5.02
N ALA A 71 -4.21 3.79 4.93
CA ALA A 71 -4.82 2.83 5.86
C ALA A 71 -4.15 1.46 5.78
N GLY A 72 -3.77 1.01 4.58
CA GLY A 72 -3.00 -0.21 4.36
C GLY A 72 -1.62 -0.16 5.02
N TYR A 73 -0.90 0.97 4.87
CA TYR A 73 0.36 1.21 5.57
C TYR A 73 0.19 1.07 7.09
N PHE A 74 -0.79 1.77 7.67
CA PHE A 74 -1.02 1.71 9.12
C PHE A 74 -1.48 0.33 9.60
N SER A 75 -2.28 -0.39 8.81
CA SER A 75 -2.69 -1.76 9.14
C SER A 75 -1.47 -2.68 9.20
N HIS A 76 -0.56 -2.58 8.25
CA HIS A 76 0.69 -3.34 8.23
C HIS A 76 1.60 -2.94 9.40
N TYR A 77 1.81 -1.63 9.62
CA TYR A 77 2.59 -1.13 10.75
C TYR A 77 2.06 -1.64 12.10
N ILE A 78 0.74 -1.59 12.30
CA ILE A 78 0.12 -2.01 13.55
C ILE A 78 0.26 -3.52 13.77
N SER A 79 0.16 -4.34 12.71
CA SER A 79 0.31 -5.80 12.82
C SER A 79 1.67 -6.23 13.35
N HIS A 80 2.72 -5.40 13.18
CA HIS A 80 4.05 -5.63 13.74
C HIS A 80 4.27 -5.03 15.13
N LYS A 81 3.37 -4.16 15.59
CA LYS A 81 3.54 -3.47 16.90
C LYS A 81 2.61 -3.99 17.97
N ILE A 82 1.53 -4.65 17.61
CA ILE A 82 0.48 -5.07 18.53
C ILE A 82 0.21 -6.55 18.35
N ASN A 83 0.34 -7.32 19.43
CA ASN A 83 -0.26 -8.65 19.51
C ASN A 83 -1.72 -8.48 19.95
N ALA A 84 -2.61 -8.42 18.96
CA ALA A 84 -4.02 -8.10 19.20
C ALA A 84 -4.73 -9.17 20.03
N LEU A 85 -4.40 -10.45 19.80
CA LEU A 85 -4.97 -11.57 20.55
C LEU A 85 -4.56 -11.53 22.02
N GLU A 86 -3.27 -11.33 22.28
CA GLU A 86 -2.75 -11.25 23.65
C GLU A 86 -3.36 -10.06 24.40
N LEU A 87 -3.43 -8.89 23.73
CA LEU A 87 -4.04 -7.69 24.28
C LEU A 87 -5.52 -7.93 24.64
N PHE A 88 -6.29 -8.53 23.73
CA PHE A 88 -7.68 -8.86 23.97
C PHE A 88 -7.85 -9.82 25.15
N GLN A 89 -7.03 -10.89 25.21
CA GLN A 89 -7.10 -11.87 26.29
C GLN A 89 -6.76 -11.23 27.65
N GLN A 90 -5.76 -10.36 27.70
CA GLN A 90 -5.39 -9.64 28.93
C GLN A 90 -6.52 -8.72 29.41
N ILE A 91 -7.14 -7.95 28.49
CA ILE A 91 -8.23 -7.04 28.80
C ILE A 91 -9.47 -7.83 29.25
N ASN A 92 -9.85 -8.87 28.51
CA ASN A 92 -11.04 -9.66 28.82
C ASN A 92 -10.90 -10.43 30.14
N LYS A 93 -9.70 -10.97 30.43
CA LYS A 93 -9.40 -11.64 31.70
C LYS A 93 -9.50 -10.69 32.90
N LYS A 94 -9.06 -9.44 32.75
CA LYS A 94 -9.07 -8.45 33.85
C LYS A 94 -10.47 -7.88 34.12
N GLN A 95 -11.27 -7.68 33.09
CA GLN A 95 -12.48 -6.86 33.20
C GLN A 95 -13.76 -7.58 32.75
N GLN A 96 -13.67 -8.82 32.27
CA GLN A 96 -14.79 -9.65 31.81
C GLN A 96 -15.78 -8.90 30.88
N TYR A 97 -15.27 -8.00 30.03
CA TYR A 97 -16.07 -7.17 29.14
C TYR A 97 -16.96 -7.98 28.19
N VAL A 98 -16.49 -9.15 27.77
CA VAL A 98 -17.22 -10.02 26.86
C VAL A 98 -17.54 -11.33 27.56
N SER A 99 -18.70 -11.38 28.20
CA SER A 99 -19.21 -12.59 28.86
C SER A 99 -19.86 -13.57 27.89
N ASN A 100 -20.30 -13.10 26.72
CA ASN A 100 -20.90 -13.95 25.70
C ASN A 100 -19.81 -14.74 24.96
N LYS A 101 -19.87 -16.08 25.06
CA LYS A 101 -18.91 -16.99 24.44
C LYS A 101 -18.77 -16.80 22.92
N TYR A 102 -19.86 -16.59 22.22
CA TYR A 102 -19.84 -16.41 20.76
C TYR A 102 -19.22 -15.07 20.37
N ALA A 103 -19.52 -14.00 21.11
CA ALA A 103 -18.91 -12.71 20.89
C ALA A 103 -17.41 -12.75 21.19
N SER A 104 -16.99 -13.39 22.28
CA SER A 104 -15.59 -13.58 22.61
C SER A 104 -14.85 -14.35 21.51
N SER A 105 -15.41 -15.47 21.04
CA SER A 105 -14.80 -16.25 19.95
C SER A 105 -14.71 -15.46 18.66
N GLY A 106 -15.69 -14.62 18.34
CA GLY A 106 -15.65 -13.75 17.16
C GLY A 106 -14.54 -12.70 17.24
N ILE A 107 -14.36 -12.07 18.41
CA ILE A 107 -13.29 -11.10 18.64
C ILE A 107 -11.91 -11.79 18.62
N GLU A 108 -11.78 -12.96 19.23
CA GLU A 108 -10.54 -13.74 19.18
C GLU A 108 -10.15 -14.10 17.74
N LEU A 109 -11.12 -14.50 16.92
CA LEU A 109 -10.90 -14.76 15.51
C LEU A 109 -10.41 -13.51 14.79
N PHE A 110 -11.05 -12.36 15.04
CA PHE A 110 -10.65 -11.08 14.45
C PHE A 110 -9.23 -10.67 14.89
N CYS A 111 -8.89 -10.84 16.17
CA CYS A 111 -7.53 -10.59 16.66
C CYS A 111 -6.49 -11.50 15.99
N LYS A 112 -6.79 -12.81 15.84
CA LYS A 112 -5.94 -13.73 15.10
C LYS A 112 -5.74 -13.33 13.64
N MET A 113 -6.76 -12.73 13.02
CA MET A 113 -6.64 -12.20 11.67
C MET A 113 -5.68 -11.02 11.59
N ILE A 114 -5.67 -10.15 12.59
CA ILE A 114 -4.72 -9.03 12.67
C ILE A 114 -3.29 -9.56 12.86
N ASP A 115 -3.12 -10.50 13.79
CA ASP A 115 -1.80 -11.04 14.16
C ASP A 115 -1.24 -12.02 13.12
N PHE A 116 -2.08 -12.49 12.19
CA PHE A 116 -1.73 -13.51 11.19
C PHE A 116 -0.53 -13.09 10.34
N HIS A 117 -0.45 -11.82 10.01
CA HIS A 117 0.64 -11.28 9.19
C HIS A 117 1.99 -11.51 9.86
N ASP A 118 2.19 -11.06 11.09
CA ASP A 118 3.47 -11.19 11.79
C ASP A 118 3.78 -12.64 12.20
N GLN A 119 2.77 -13.40 12.61
CA GLN A 119 2.93 -14.75 13.11
C GLN A 119 3.09 -15.81 12.02
N THR A 120 2.56 -15.57 10.82
CA THR A 120 2.51 -16.57 9.74
C THR A 120 3.31 -16.17 8.53
N HIS A 121 3.13 -14.94 8.03
CA HIS A 121 3.84 -14.49 6.83
C HIS A 121 5.35 -14.39 7.03
N HIS A 122 5.78 -13.95 8.20
CA HIS A 122 7.21 -13.88 8.54
C HIS A 122 7.83 -15.22 8.97
N ASP A 123 7.02 -16.28 9.10
CA ASP A 123 7.52 -17.64 9.31
C ASP A 123 7.71 -18.33 7.96
N THR A 124 8.95 -18.29 7.46
CA THR A 124 9.30 -18.83 6.13
C THR A 124 9.09 -20.33 6.01
N ASP A 125 8.97 -21.09 7.11
CA ASP A 125 8.75 -22.52 7.08
C ASP A 125 7.28 -22.87 6.87
N ILE A 126 6.37 -22.03 7.34
CA ILE A 126 4.91 -22.22 7.17
C ILE A 126 4.48 -21.83 5.75
N ASN A 127 5.13 -20.84 5.14
CA ASN A 127 4.70 -20.22 3.88
C ASN A 127 5.01 -21.02 2.59
N LYS A 128 5.49 -22.25 2.69
CA LYS A 128 5.87 -23.03 1.49
C LYS A 128 4.69 -23.76 0.82
N ASN A 129 3.53 -23.82 1.47
CA ASN A 129 2.35 -24.53 0.95
C ASN A 129 1.36 -23.56 0.30
N TRP A 130 0.87 -23.90 -0.90
CA TRP A 130 -0.11 -23.10 -1.63
C TRP A 130 -1.40 -22.82 -0.83
N ASP A 131 -1.84 -23.75 0.02
CA ASP A 131 -3.02 -23.54 0.88
C ASP A 131 -2.79 -22.37 1.85
N ASN A 132 -1.61 -22.29 2.45
CA ASN A 132 -1.25 -21.18 3.34
C ASN A 132 -1.16 -19.86 2.57
N ILE A 133 -0.56 -19.87 1.38
CA ILE A 133 -0.47 -18.68 0.51
C ILE A 133 -1.86 -18.15 0.17
N LEU A 134 -2.83 -19.02 -0.14
CA LEU A 134 -4.19 -18.61 -0.46
C LEU A 134 -4.93 -18.04 0.76
N ILE A 135 -4.75 -18.66 1.93
CA ILE A 135 -5.31 -18.14 3.19
C ILE A 135 -4.73 -16.77 3.48
N GLU A 136 -3.42 -16.64 3.38
CA GLU A 136 -2.71 -15.40 3.61
C GLU A 136 -3.10 -14.31 2.60
N PHE A 137 -3.26 -14.67 1.34
CA PHE A 137 -3.80 -13.76 0.32
C PHE A 137 -5.18 -13.21 0.71
N ALA A 138 -6.09 -14.09 1.16
CA ALA A 138 -7.41 -13.68 1.59
C ALA A 138 -7.36 -12.78 2.83
N MET A 139 -6.46 -13.05 3.77
CA MET A 139 -6.27 -12.27 4.99
C MET A 139 -5.66 -10.90 4.68
N ASN A 140 -4.63 -10.85 3.84
CA ASN A 140 -4.03 -9.59 3.40
C ASN A 140 -5.02 -8.74 2.60
N PHE A 141 -5.80 -9.35 1.70
CA PHE A 141 -6.89 -8.64 1.02
C PHE A 141 -7.87 -8.04 2.03
N TYR A 142 -8.30 -8.83 3.02
CA TYR A 142 -9.25 -8.36 4.03
C TYR A 142 -8.69 -7.19 4.85
N VAL A 143 -7.47 -7.30 5.35
CA VAL A 143 -6.84 -6.28 6.19
C VAL A 143 -6.52 -5.01 5.39
N GLN A 144 -6.08 -5.15 4.14
CA GLN A 144 -5.69 -4.03 3.29
C GLN A 144 -6.84 -3.34 2.56
N GLY A 145 -7.97 -4.01 2.39
CA GLY A 145 -9.10 -3.46 1.63
C GLY A 145 -10.46 -3.98 2.08
N GLY A 146 -10.59 -5.28 2.31
CA GLY A 146 -11.88 -5.92 2.56
C GLY A 146 -12.63 -5.41 3.79
N ALA A 147 -11.92 -5.16 4.91
CA ALA A 147 -12.52 -4.59 6.11
C ALA A 147 -13.07 -3.18 5.87
N PHE A 148 -12.39 -2.38 5.05
CA PHE A 148 -12.83 -1.04 4.68
C PHE A 148 -14.05 -1.03 3.76
N ILE A 149 -14.25 -2.08 2.95
CA ILE A 149 -15.46 -2.23 2.14
C ILE A 149 -16.71 -2.19 3.01
N LEU A 150 -16.70 -2.84 4.16
CA LEU A 150 -17.83 -2.83 5.11
C LEU A 150 -18.06 -1.44 5.71
N ILE A 151 -16.98 -0.75 6.11
CA ILE A 151 -17.06 0.60 6.70
C ILE A 151 -17.57 1.60 5.66
N ILE A 152 -17.13 1.49 4.42
CA ILE A 152 -17.42 2.41 3.34
C ILE A 152 -18.81 2.17 2.75
N TRP A 153 -19.30 0.96 2.81
CA TRP A 153 -20.72 0.69 2.52
C TRP A 153 -21.64 1.56 3.39
N LEU A 154 -21.21 1.87 4.62
CA LEU A 154 -21.90 2.82 5.50
C LEU A 154 -21.66 4.27 5.09
N ALA A 155 -20.48 4.63 4.62
CA ALA A 155 -20.12 6.02 4.29
C ALA A 155 -20.54 6.48 2.89
N ARG A 156 -20.75 5.57 1.94
CA ARG A 156 -21.22 5.76 0.55
C ARG A 156 -20.42 6.76 -0.33
N GLN A 157 -19.34 7.33 0.17
CA GLN A 157 -18.58 8.38 -0.53
C GLN A 157 -17.33 7.85 -1.23
N LEU A 158 -16.69 6.85 -0.65
CA LEU A 158 -15.48 6.28 -1.22
C LEU A 158 -15.81 5.21 -2.27
N ASN A 159 -14.93 5.08 -3.27
CA ASN A 159 -15.14 4.14 -4.36
C ASN A 159 -14.72 2.72 -3.96
N ILE A 160 -15.70 1.83 -3.79
CA ILE A 160 -15.51 0.43 -3.39
C ILE A 160 -14.60 -0.35 -4.36
N TYR A 161 -14.64 -0.05 -5.66
CA TYR A 161 -13.83 -0.72 -6.66
C TYR A 161 -12.36 -0.29 -6.60
N VAL A 162 -12.09 0.97 -6.23
CA VAL A 162 -10.73 1.46 -5.98
C VAL A 162 -10.14 0.81 -4.73
N ILE A 163 -10.95 0.60 -3.68
CA ILE A 163 -10.53 -0.14 -2.49
C ILE A 163 -10.25 -1.60 -2.83
N THR A 164 -11.11 -2.22 -3.63
CA THR A 164 -10.91 -3.60 -4.10
C THR A 164 -9.63 -3.71 -4.93
N LEU A 165 -9.37 -2.74 -5.81
CA LEU A 165 -8.12 -2.67 -6.58
C LEU A 165 -6.91 -2.66 -5.65
N TRP A 166 -6.90 -1.78 -4.64
CA TRP A 166 -5.79 -1.67 -3.70
C TRP A 166 -5.57 -2.97 -2.93
N GLY A 167 -6.61 -3.50 -2.31
CA GLY A 167 -6.51 -4.73 -1.52
C GLY A 167 -6.05 -5.94 -2.34
N LEU A 168 -6.57 -6.13 -3.56
CA LEU A 168 -6.14 -7.20 -4.45
C LEU A 168 -4.72 -7.00 -4.95
N MET A 169 -4.35 -5.78 -5.31
CA MET A 169 -2.98 -5.45 -5.73
C MET A 169 -1.99 -5.79 -4.61
N TYR A 170 -2.24 -5.29 -3.40
CA TYR A 170 -1.39 -5.55 -2.25
C TYR A 170 -1.26 -7.05 -1.98
N ALA A 171 -2.38 -7.76 -1.84
CA ALA A 171 -2.38 -9.19 -1.57
C ALA A 171 -1.67 -10.00 -2.68
N THR A 172 -1.82 -9.62 -3.96
CA THR A 172 -1.14 -10.29 -5.06
C THR A 172 0.37 -10.10 -4.97
N ILE A 173 0.84 -8.88 -4.74
CA ILE A 173 2.27 -8.56 -4.66
C ILE A 173 2.88 -9.20 -3.42
N HIS A 174 2.21 -9.08 -2.28
CA HIS A 174 2.70 -9.51 -0.99
C HIS A 174 2.77 -11.04 -0.84
N ASN A 175 1.84 -11.77 -1.47
CA ASN A 175 1.77 -13.22 -1.33
C ASN A 175 2.20 -13.94 -2.61
N ILE A 176 1.51 -13.72 -3.73
CA ILE A 176 1.75 -14.48 -4.95
C ILE A 176 3.09 -14.11 -5.58
N ASN A 177 3.33 -12.82 -5.77
CA ASN A 177 4.60 -12.38 -6.36
C ASN A 177 5.77 -12.67 -5.42
N TYR A 178 5.58 -12.56 -4.10
CA TYR A 178 6.62 -12.86 -3.12
C TYR A 178 7.13 -14.29 -3.25
N VAL A 179 6.25 -15.25 -3.50
CA VAL A 179 6.62 -16.66 -3.68
C VAL A 179 7.30 -16.90 -5.03
N LEU A 180 6.82 -16.24 -6.09
CA LEU A 180 7.31 -16.46 -7.46
C LEU A 180 8.57 -15.63 -7.77
N TYR A 181 8.55 -14.38 -7.36
CA TYR A 181 9.63 -13.40 -7.57
C TYR A 181 9.50 -12.27 -6.55
N PRO A 182 10.11 -12.42 -5.37
CA PRO A 182 9.88 -11.50 -4.26
C PRO A 182 10.37 -10.09 -4.58
N PRO A 183 9.56 -9.05 -4.30
CA PRO A 183 9.98 -7.66 -4.42
C PRO A 183 11.14 -7.34 -3.46
N ALA A 184 12.16 -6.61 -3.94
CA ALA A 184 13.34 -6.29 -3.14
C ALA A 184 12.99 -5.57 -1.82
N THR A 185 12.10 -4.57 -1.88
CA THR A 185 11.61 -3.85 -0.68
C THR A 185 10.95 -4.75 0.34
N HIS A 186 10.24 -5.80 -0.12
CA HIS A 186 9.60 -6.75 0.77
C HIS A 186 10.59 -7.74 1.38
N ILE A 187 11.64 -8.13 0.62
CA ILE A 187 12.74 -8.93 1.17
C ILE A 187 13.42 -8.16 2.32
N LEU A 188 13.69 -6.86 2.12
CA LEU A 188 14.29 -6.01 3.17
C LEU A 188 13.39 -5.89 4.39
N HIS A 189 12.06 -5.84 4.21
CA HIS A 189 11.09 -5.88 5.29
C HIS A 189 11.19 -7.18 6.11
N HIS A 190 11.39 -8.34 5.46
CA HIS A 190 11.62 -9.60 6.18
C HIS A 190 12.95 -9.66 6.93
N VAL A 191 13.97 -8.88 6.48
CA VAL A 191 15.24 -8.75 7.22
C VAL A 191 15.06 -7.86 8.45
N ASP A 192 14.34 -6.73 8.29
CA ASP A 192 13.99 -5.83 9.40
C ASP A 192 12.49 -5.50 9.37
N LYS A 193 11.73 -6.21 10.20
CA LYS A 193 10.28 -6.06 10.36
C LYS A 193 9.82 -4.68 10.83
N SER A 194 10.76 -3.79 11.18
CA SER A 194 10.46 -2.42 11.60
C SER A 194 10.46 -1.41 10.45
N THR A 195 10.64 -1.86 9.20
CA THR A 195 10.80 -1.03 8.00
C THR A 195 9.88 -1.47 6.85
N ASN A 196 9.72 -0.63 5.83
CA ASN A 196 9.04 -0.94 4.57
C ASN A 196 7.62 -1.51 4.71
N TYR A 197 6.75 -0.80 5.40
CA TYR A 197 5.37 -1.24 5.67
C TYR A 197 4.39 -0.98 4.52
N GLY A 198 4.72 -0.10 3.58
CA GLY A 198 3.79 0.33 2.55
C GLY A 198 4.38 0.47 1.17
N ILE A 199 3.74 1.29 0.35
CA ILE A 199 4.38 1.81 -0.84
C ILE A 199 5.37 2.89 -0.41
N ASP A 200 6.46 2.95 -1.11
CA ASP A 200 7.63 3.79 -0.88
C ASP A 200 7.36 5.18 -0.28
N ILE A 201 6.35 5.89 -0.82
CA ILE A 201 6.00 7.24 -0.37
C ILE A 201 5.57 7.31 1.11
N TRP A 202 4.86 6.28 1.61
CA TRP A 202 4.44 6.25 3.01
C TRP A 202 5.62 5.95 3.94
N ASP A 203 6.50 5.04 3.53
CA ASP A 203 7.73 4.73 4.29
C ASP A 203 8.66 5.93 4.36
N ILE A 204 8.73 6.76 3.31
CA ILE A 204 9.46 8.03 3.33
C ILE A 204 8.80 9.02 4.29
N ILE A 205 7.49 9.24 4.17
CA ILE A 205 6.77 10.23 4.99
C ILE A 205 6.85 9.90 6.48
N PHE A 206 6.76 8.62 6.83
CA PHE A 206 6.78 8.16 8.22
C PHE A 206 8.16 7.70 8.70
N ASN A 207 9.20 7.86 7.87
CA ASN A 207 10.58 7.50 8.18
C ASN A 207 10.74 6.03 8.60
N THR A 208 10.10 5.14 7.84
CA THR A 208 10.14 3.68 8.04
C THR A 208 10.82 2.96 6.89
N LYS A 209 11.67 3.65 6.13
CA LYS A 209 12.49 3.06 5.08
C LYS A 209 13.62 2.23 5.67
N TYR A 210 13.93 1.11 5.02
CA TYR A 210 15.07 0.28 5.39
C TYR A 210 16.38 1.08 5.23
N ASP A 211 17.14 1.19 6.31
CA ASP A 211 18.44 1.91 6.42
C ASP A 211 18.46 3.37 5.91
N GLY A 212 17.31 3.96 5.59
CA GLY A 212 17.24 5.28 4.98
C GLY A 212 17.91 5.36 3.59
N ASP A 213 18.25 4.22 2.99
CA ASP A 213 18.86 4.15 1.67
C ASP A 213 17.78 4.11 0.58
N PHE A 214 17.50 5.29 0.02
CA PHE A 214 16.54 5.44 -1.07
C PHE A 214 16.96 4.72 -2.35
N SER A 215 18.22 4.33 -2.50
CA SER A 215 18.69 3.58 -3.67
C SER A 215 18.18 2.14 -3.68
N ALA A 216 17.88 1.56 -2.52
CA ALA A 216 17.27 0.23 -2.40
C ALA A 216 15.85 0.17 -2.94
N ASP A 217 15.20 1.32 -3.13
CA ASP A 217 13.81 1.43 -3.55
C ASP A 217 13.62 1.67 -5.05
N LYS A 218 14.61 1.45 -5.83
CA LYS A 218 14.30 1.03 -7.18
C LYS A 218 13.37 -0.15 -7.02
N ILE A 219 12.07 0.11 -7.16
CA ILE A 219 11.11 -0.95 -7.39
C ILE A 219 11.57 -1.60 -8.69
N GLU A 220 12.55 -2.48 -8.59
CA GLU A 220 13.06 -3.30 -9.71
C GLU A 220 11.90 -4.05 -10.35
N ASN A 221 10.79 -4.09 -9.65
CA ASN A 221 9.53 -4.72 -9.97
C ASN A 221 8.41 -3.72 -10.26
N ILE A 222 8.72 -2.53 -10.76
CA ILE A 222 7.74 -1.68 -11.44
C ILE A 222 6.81 -2.51 -12.33
N ASN A 223 7.36 -3.48 -13.04
CA ASN A 223 6.60 -4.37 -13.90
C ASN A 223 5.58 -5.21 -13.14
N HIS A 224 5.92 -5.74 -11.96
CA HIS A 224 4.98 -6.50 -11.15
C HIS A 224 3.85 -5.61 -10.63
N TYR A 225 4.17 -4.46 -10.04
CA TYR A 225 3.16 -3.55 -9.50
C TYR A 225 2.27 -2.98 -10.60
N ALA A 226 2.84 -2.47 -11.69
CA ALA A 226 2.09 -1.89 -12.79
C ALA A 226 1.26 -2.94 -13.53
N ILE A 227 1.82 -4.09 -13.87
CA ILE A 227 1.13 -5.17 -14.59
C ILE A 227 0.01 -5.74 -13.73
N ASN A 228 0.25 -6.03 -12.44
CA ASN A 228 -0.78 -6.54 -11.54
C ASN A 228 -1.93 -5.56 -11.38
N THR A 229 -1.62 -4.27 -11.21
CA THR A 229 -2.62 -3.21 -11.12
C THR A 229 -3.49 -3.16 -12.38
N ALA A 230 -2.89 -3.25 -13.56
CA ALA A 230 -3.61 -3.25 -14.84
C ALA A 230 -4.50 -4.51 -14.99
N ILE A 231 -3.97 -5.70 -14.69
CA ILE A 231 -4.72 -6.97 -14.80
C ILE A 231 -5.91 -6.97 -13.83
N ILE A 232 -5.70 -6.57 -12.58
CA ILE A 232 -6.77 -6.50 -11.56
C ILE A 232 -7.83 -5.47 -11.99
N THR A 233 -7.41 -4.32 -12.54
CA THR A 233 -8.34 -3.32 -13.07
C THR A 233 -9.22 -3.89 -14.17
N VAL A 234 -8.64 -4.62 -15.13
CA VAL A 234 -9.42 -5.29 -16.19
C VAL A 234 -10.43 -6.27 -15.59
N ALA A 235 -10.03 -7.07 -14.61
CA ALA A 235 -10.94 -8.00 -13.94
C ALA A 235 -12.09 -7.27 -13.23
N ILE A 236 -11.81 -6.17 -12.54
CA ILE A 236 -12.84 -5.33 -11.90
C ILE A 236 -13.81 -4.77 -12.95
N LEU A 237 -13.29 -4.23 -14.05
CA LEU A 237 -14.13 -3.66 -15.13
C LEU A 237 -15.01 -4.74 -15.79
N LEU A 238 -14.51 -5.95 -15.97
CA LEU A 238 -15.31 -7.08 -16.46
C LEU A 238 -16.46 -7.41 -15.50
N VAL A 239 -16.20 -7.48 -14.20
CA VAL A 239 -17.24 -7.73 -13.19
C VAL A 239 -18.29 -6.62 -13.16
N MET A 240 -17.89 -5.35 -13.31
CA MET A 240 -18.80 -4.22 -13.39
C MET A 240 -19.71 -4.33 -14.62
N ASN A 241 -19.16 -4.67 -15.79
CA ASN A 241 -19.93 -4.83 -17.03
C ASN A 241 -20.91 -6.01 -17.00
N VAL A 242 -20.53 -7.12 -16.36
CA VAL A 242 -21.44 -8.27 -16.17
C VAL A 242 -22.64 -7.88 -15.32
N LYS A 243 -22.47 -7.12 -14.24
CA LYS A 243 -23.57 -6.61 -13.40
C LYS A 243 -24.55 -5.73 -14.21
N ILE A 244 -24.03 -4.85 -15.07
CA ILE A 244 -24.87 -4.01 -15.94
C ILE A 244 -25.71 -4.88 -16.87
N SER A 245 -25.12 -5.89 -17.49
CA SER A 245 -25.83 -6.81 -18.41
C SER A 245 -26.93 -7.62 -17.74
N ILE A 246 -26.75 -8.04 -16.48
CA ILE A 246 -27.77 -8.78 -15.72
C ILE A 246 -28.92 -7.87 -15.28
N ASN A 247 -28.66 -6.61 -14.95
CA ASN A 247 -29.71 -5.66 -14.55
C ASN A 247 -30.58 -5.14 -15.70
N ILE A 248 -30.15 -5.30 -16.95
CA ILE A 248 -30.92 -4.94 -18.14
C ILE A 248 -31.85 -6.08 -18.60
N GLY A 249 -31.70 -7.28 -18.03
CA GLY A 249 -32.43 -8.48 -18.41
C GLY A 249 -33.69 -8.80 -17.57
N PHE A 250 -34.15 -7.86 -16.70
CA PHE A 250 -35.37 -8.04 -15.90
C PHE A 250 -36.30 -6.85 -16.03
#